data_ad2ad7d3d5af6aea35808a49433c0d9d
#
_entry.id   ad2ad7d3d5af6aea35808a49433c0d9d
#
_cell.length_a   1.000
_cell.length_b   1.000
_cell.length_c   1.000
_cell.angle_alpha   90.00
_cell.angle_beta   90.00
_cell.angle_gamma   90.00
#
_symmetry.space_group_name_H-M   'P 1'
#
loop_
_entity.id
_entity.type
_entity.pdbx_description
1 polymer ?
#
loop_
_entity_poly.entity_id
_entity_poly.type
_entity_poly.pdbx_seq_one_letter_code
_entity_poly.pdbx_strand_id
1 'polypeptide(L)'
;MKLAELEEYKKRQRAAVRRSRLLLLALAAVSAALWFWAGGGSSVQERKLMSSVRKAQNFLYDLRDSRGSEFEKADDPYRTGFIGLEWSPLSTTLGALEAKRTACDPRWSVVVRRWMESLDVQPGDCVAVYSSSSFPGMAFNVLKALESLGARLLLVVSLGSSTWGANDPRFPWPTLEKELRAAGFLRTQAY
;
A
#
# COMPACT_ATOMS: atom_id res chain seq x y z
N MET A 1 49.59 -34.27 24.58
CA MET A 1 49.48 -33.40 23.37
C MET A 1 50.61 -32.42 23.38
N LYS A 2 51.53 -32.51 22.41
CA LYS A 2 52.70 -31.62 22.33
C LYS A 2 52.25 -30.20 21.94
N LEU A 3 52.95 -29.18 22.41
CA LEU A 3 52.64 -27.77 22.17
C LEU A 3 52.42 -27.47 20.67
N ALA A 4 53.28 -28.07 19.80
CA ALA A 4 53.19 -27.97 18.36
C ALA A 4 51.90 -28.49 17.77
N GLU A 5 51.32 -29.58 18.28
CA GLU A 5 50.05 -30.17 17.84
C GLU A 5 48.89 -29.24 18.20
N LEU A 6 48.95 -28.56 19.35
CA LEU A 6 47.97 -27.59 19.78
C LEU A 6 47.95 -26.33 18.90
N GLU A 7 49.13 -25.87 18.50
CA GLU A 7 49.23 -24.70 17.59
C GLU A 7 48.72 -25.01 16.19
N GLU A 8 49.04 -26.21 15.68
CA GLU A 8 48.53 -26.63 14.38
C GLU A 8 47.04 -26.81 14.37
N TYR A 9 46.46 -27.38 15.45
CA TYR A 9 44.99 -27.49 15.63
C TYR A 9 44.35 -26.11 15.67
N LYS A 10 44.88 -25.16 16.45
CA LYS A 10 44.37 -23.78 16.50
C LYS A 10 44.45 -23.09 15.14
N LYS A 11 45.52 -23.31 14.37
CA LYS A 11 45.69 -22.75 13.02
C LYS A 11 44.64 -23.30 12.05
N ARG A 12 44.38 -24.61 12.08
CA ARG A 12 43.32 -25.27 11.28
C ARG A 12 41.92 -24.76 11.66
N GLN A 13 41.64 -24.62 12.95
CA GLN A 13 40.39 -24.07 13.42
C GLN A 13 40.17 -22.62 12.97
N ARG A 14 41.18 -21.76 13.11
CA ARG A 14 41.13 -20.36 12.63
C ARG A 14 40.92 -20.30 11.11
N ALA A 15 41.58 -21.15 10.34
CA ALA A 15 41.39 -21.23 8.90
C ALA A 15 39.98 -21.69 8.51
N ALA A 16 39.40 -22.68 9.21
CA ALA A 16 38.06 -23.16 9.02
C ALA A 16 37.01 -22.07 9.33
N VAL A 17 37.14 -21.38 10.46
CA VAL A 17 36.28 -20.24 10.84
C VAL A 17 36.39 -19.11 9.83
N ARG A 18 37.56 -18.79 9.34
CA ARG A 18 37.74 -17.76 8.30
C ARG A 18 37.09 -18.14 6.99
N ARG A 19 37.19 -19.41 6.56
CA ARG A 19 36.47 -19.92 5.36
C ARG A 19 34.98 -19.84 5.52
N SER A 20 34.43 -20.27 6.66
CA SER A 20 33.01 -20.19 6.95
C SER A 20 32.48 -18.75 6.91
N ARG A 21 33.25 -17.79 7.50
CA ARG A 21 32.88 -16.36 7.44
C ARG A 21 32.87 -15.82 6.02
N LEU A 22 33.87 -16.18 5.19
CA LEU A 22 33.94 -15.77 3.79
C LEU A 22 32.76 -16.36 2.98
N LEU A 23 32.38 -17.62 3.22
CA LEU A 23 31.25 -18.24 2.59
C LEU A 23 29.91 -17.55 2.98
N LEU A 24 29.75 -17.21 4.26
CA LEU A 24 28.57 -16.48 4.72
C LEU A 24 28.48 -15.07 4.11
N LEU A 25 29.61 -14.37 4.00
CA LEU A 25 29.66 -13.06 3.34
C LEU A 25 29.35 -13.16 1.84
N ALA A 26 29.88 -14.19 1.17
CA ALA A 26 29.57 -14.44 -0.24
C ALA A 26 28.08 -14.77 -0.45
N LEU A 27 27.49 -15.61 0.41
CA LEU A 27 26.05 -15.92 0.39
C LEU A 27 25.20 -14.67 0.64
N ALA A 28 25.57 -13.85 1.61
CA ALA A 28 24.88 -12.59 1.90
C ALA A 28 24.97 -11.63 0.69
N ALA A 29 26.13 -11.52 0.05
CA ALA A 29 26.31 -10.69 -1.13
C ALA A 29 25.48 -11.19 -2.33
N VAL A 30 25.46 -12.51 -2.57
CA VAL A 30 24.63 -13.12 -3.61
C VAL A 30 23.14 -12.93 -3.32
N SER A 31 22.72 -13.12 -2.06
CA SER A 31 21.32 -12.88 -1.66
C SER A 31 20.92 -11.42 -1.85
N ALA A 32 21.80 -10.48 -1.49
CA ALA A 32 21.58 -9.05 -1.72
C ALA A 32 21.49 -8.74 -3.23
N ALA A 33 22.41 -9.29 -4.04
CA ALA A 33 22.40 -9.10 -5.48
C ALA A 33 21.14 -9.68 -6.12
N LEU A 34 20.70 -10.87 -5.71
CA LEU A 34 19.46 -11.49 -6.16
C LEU A 34 18.23 -10.68 -5.72
N TRP A 35 18.24 -10.13 -4.50
CA TRP A 35 17.22 -9.24 -4.01
C TRP A 35 17.12 -7.96 -4.87
N PHE A 36 18.25 -7.33 -5.17
CA PHE A 36 18.29 -6.15 -6.05
C PHE A 36 17.83 -6.49 -7.47
N TRP A 37 18.21 -7.65 -7.99
CA TRP A 37 17.88 -8.09 -9.34
C TRP A 37 16.41 -8.53 -9.46
N ALA A 38 15.89 -9.31 -8.51
CA ALA A 38 14.53 -9.81 -8.50
C ALA A 38 13.51 -8.76 -7.99
N GLY A 39 13.94 -7.89 -7.08
CA GLY A 39 13.09 -6.85 -6.48
C GLY A 39 12.91 -5.61 -7.34
N GLY A 40 13.44 -5.56 -8.58
CA GLY A 40 13.45 -4.44 -9.52
C GLY A 40 12.95 -3.15 -8.87
N GLY A 41 13.85 -2.27 -8.44
CA GLY A 41 13.49 -1.10 -7.65
C GLY A 41 12.35 -0.33 -8.29
N SER A 42 11.47 0.26 -7.49
CA SER A 42 10.36 1.06 -7.99
C SER A 42 10.86 2.12 -8.97
N SER A 43 10.26 2.18 -10.15
CA SER A 43 10.56 3.20 -11.16
C SER A 43 10.28 4.61 -10.63
N VAL A 44 10.79 5.64 -11.31
CA VAL A 44 10.49 7.03 -10.96
C VAL A 44 8.98 7.29 -11.00
N GLN A 45 8.27 6.70 -11.98
CA GLN A 45 6.81 6.84 -12.11
C GLN A 45 6.08 6.19 -10.95
N GLU A 46 6.48 4.99 -10.54
CA GLU A 46 5.90 4.27 -9.41
C GLU A 46 6.10 5.02 -8.09
N ARG A 47 7.30 5.58 -7.87
CA ARG A 47 7.54 6.42 -6.69
C ARG A 47 6.68 7.68 -6.68
N LYS A 48 6.48 8.33 -7.84
CA LYS A 48 5.55 9.47 -7.97
C LYS A 48 4.11 9.05 -7.67
N LEU A 49 3.68 7.88 -8.15
CA LEU A 49 2.35 7.34 -7.89
C LEU A 49 2.13 7.11 -6.40
N MET A 50 3.02 6.38 -5.73
CA MET A 50 2.96 6.17 -4.26
C MET A 50 2.95 7.49 -3.48
N SER A 51 3.81 8.44 -3.88
CA SER A 51 3.86 9.77 -3.26
C SER A 51 2.54 10.54 -3.44
N SER A 52 1.90 10.43 -4.61
CA SER A 52 0.58 11.03 -4.87
C SER A 52 -0.50 10.43 -3.97
N VAL A 53 -0.51 9.10 -3.82
CA VAL A 53 -1.43 8.42 -2.89
C VAL A 53 -1.20 8.90 -1.46
N ARG A 54 0.05 8.94 -1.00
CA ARG A 54 0.36 9.39 0.37
C ARG A 54 -0.06 10.84 0.64
N LYS A 55 0.14 11.73 -0.33
CA LYS A 55 -0.31 13.14 -0.21
C LYS A 55 -1.83 13.23 -0.08
N ALA A 56 -2.57 12.46 -0.87
CA ALA A 56 -4.02 12.41 -0.80
C ALA A 56 -4.52 11.85 0.55
N GLN A 57 -3.85 10.84 1.07
CA GLN A 57 -4.14 10.26 2.39
C GLN A 57 -3.98 11.31 3.50
N ASN A 58 -2.82 11.97 3.55
CA ASN A 58 -2.57 13.01 4.54
C ASN A 58 -3.61 14.14 4.43
N PHE A 59 -3.93 14.57 3.23
CA PHE A 59 -4.98 15.57 3.00
C PHE A 59 -6.33 15.14 3.58
N LEU A 60 -6.77 13.90 3.30
CA LEU A 60 -8.03 13.39 3.84
C LEU A 60 -8.03 13.28 5.36
N TYR A 61 -6.91 12.82 5.93
CA TYR A 61 -6.77 12.73 7.37
C TYR A 61 -6.92 14.10 8.03
N ASP A 62 -6.17 15.09 7.54
CA ASP A 62 -6.19 16.46 8.08
C ASP A 62 -7.56 17.11 7.88
N LEU A 63 -8.22 16.88 6.74
CA LEU A 63 -9.57 17.35 6.46
C LEU A 63 -10.59 16.78 7.44
N ARG A 64 -10.56 15.47 7.68
CA ARG A 64 -11.47 14.80 8.61
C ARG A 64 -11.25 15.27 10.04
N ASP A 65 -10.00 15.40 10.46
CA ASP A 65 -9.62 15.93 11.79
C ASP A 65 -10.13 17.35 11.97
N SER A 66 -9.91 18.23 11.00
CA SER A 66 -10.35 19.63 11.03
C SER A 66 -11.88 19.80 11.06
N ARG A 67 -12.62 18.85 10.48
CA ARG A 67 -14.09 18.85 10.46
C ARG A 67 -14.70 18.08 11.62
N GLY A 68 -13.92 17.65 12.59
CA GLY A 68 -14.38 16.94 13.79
C GLY A 68 -15.01 15.58 13.49
N SER A 69 -14.43 14.79 12.56
CA SER A 69 -14.82 13.39 12.37
C SER A 69 -14.55 12.59 13.66
N GLU A 70 -15.42 11.65 13.99
CA GLU A 70 -15.36 10.87 15.23
C GLU A 70 -14.43 9.65 15.15
N PHE A 71 -13.61 9.55 14.08
CA PHE A 71 -12.68 8.43 13.95
C PHE A 71 -11.60 8.46 15.04
N GLU A 72 -11.26 7.27 15.54
CA GLU A 72 -10.17 7.14 16.52
C GLU A 72 -8.82 7.28 15.81
N LYS A 73 -8.02 8.28 16.25
CA LYS A 73 -6.67 8.51 15.68
C LYS A 73 -5.74 7.30 15.87
N ALA A 74 -5.96 6.53 16.93
CA ALA A 74 -5.24 5.28 17.20
C ALA A 74 -5.54 4.19 16.17
N ASP A 75 -6.72 4.22 15.54
CA ASP A 75 -7.10 3.27 14.51
C ASP A 75 -6.45 3.58 13.15
N ASP A 76 -6.08 4.85 12.90
CA ASP A 76 -5.38 5.29 11.70
C ASP A 76 -3.97 5.86 12.00
N PRO A 77 -3.04 5.06 12.55
CA PRO A 77 -1.70 5.52 12.93
C PRO A 77 -0.87 5.98 11.72
N TYR A 78 -1.24 5.54 10.54
CA TYR A 78 -0.57 5.91 9.29
C TYR A 78 -1.15 7.17 8.64
N ARG A 79 -2.13 7.84 9.29
CA ARG A 79 -2.76 9.07 8.81
C ARG A 79 -3.27 8.94 7.37
N THR A 80 -4.04 7.89 7.12
CA THR A 80 -4.53 7.60 5.77
C THR A 80 -5.82 8.35 5.43
N GLY A 81 -6.61 8.71 6.44
CA GLY A 81 -7.92 9.32 6.29
C GLY A 81 -8.99 8.38 5.70
N PHE A 82 -8.63 7.11 5.43
CA PHE A 82 -9.54 6.10 4.90
C PHE A 82 -10.07 5.12 5.95
N ILE A 83 -9.55 5.16 7.17
CA ILE A 83 -10.07 4.34 8.27
C ILE A 83 -11.30 5.02 8.85
N GLY A 84 -12.41 4.31 8.87
CA GLY A 84 -13.69 4.78 9.40
C GLY A 84 -13.87 4.50 10.88
N LEU A 85 -15.13 4.30 11.27
CA LEU A 85 -15.55 4.02 12.63
C LEU A 85 -15.61 2.50 12.87
N GLU A 86 -15.46 2.08 14.14
CA GLU A 86 -15.71 0.68 14.50
C GLU A 86 -17.13 0.27 14.10
N TRP A 87 -18.11 1.12 14.39
CA TRP A 87 -19.50 0.90 14.01
C TRP A 87 -20.22 2.21 13.71
N SER A 88 -21.18 2.16 12.80
CA SER A 88 -22.04 3.29 12.45
C SER A 88 -23.35 2.79 11.79
N PRO A 89 -24.33 3.65 11.54
CA PRO A 89 -25.52 3.29 10.74
C PRO A 89 -25.23 2.85 9.31
N LEU A 90 -24.03 3.13 8.77
CA LEU A 90 -23.59 2.67 7.45
C LEU A 90 -22.87 1.31 7.49
N SER A 91 -22.66 0.76 8.68
CA SER A 91 -22.01 -0.53 8.84
C SER A 91 -22.98 -1.68 8.54
N THR A 92 -22.62 -2.51 7.57
CA THR A 92 -23.46 -3.64 7.11
C THR A 92 -22.88 -5.00 7.53
N THR A 93 -21.61 -5.05 7.91
CA THR A 93 -20.90 -6.27 8.29
C THR A 93 -19.65 -5.96 9.09
N LEU A 94 -19.10 -6.97 9.73
CA LEU A 94 -17.82 -6.87 10.44
C LEU A 94 -16.65 -6.93 9.48
N GLY A 95 -15.53 -6.33 9.86
CA GLY A 95 -14.27 -6.36 9.13
C GLY A 95 -13.10 -6.19 10.09
N ALA A 96 -11.93 -6.72 9.72
CA ALA A 96 -10.72 -6.58 10.52
C ALA A 96 -10.04 -5.23 10.25
N LEU A 97 -9.75 -4.47 11.30
CA LEU A 97 -9.06 -3.18 11.21
C LEU A 97 -7.70 -3.30 10.50
N GLU A 98 -6.92 -4.33 10.81
CA GLU A 98 -5.61 -4.54 10.18
C GLU A 98 -5.71 -4.76 8.67
N ALA A 99 -6.76 -5.41 8.18
CA ALA A 99 -6.99 -5.54 6.74
C ALA A 99 -7.27 -4.17 6.08
N LYS A 100 -7.98 -3.27 6.79
CA LYS A 100 -8.22 -1.90 6.31
C LYS A 100 -6.92 -1.09 6.25
N ARG A 101 -6.11 -1.17 7.31
CA ARG A 101 -4.79 -0.52 7.37
C ARG A 101 -3.88 -1.00 6.24
N THR A 102 -3.80 -2.32 6.03
CA THR A 102 -3.02 -2.92 4.94
C THR A 102 -3.50 -2.45 3.57
N ALA A 103 -4.82 -2.36 3.36
CA ALA A 103 -5.42 -1.91 2.10
C ALA A 103 -5.13 -0.42 1.79
N CYS A 104 -4.76 0.37 2.80
CA CYS A 104 -4.37 1.77 2.63
C CYS A 104 -2.90 1.95 2.20
N ASP A 105 -2.07 0.90 2.17
CA ASP A 105 -0.67 1.03 1.78
C ASP A 105 -0.55 1.55 0.33
N PRO A 106 0.18 2.66 0.09
CA PRO A 106 0.36 3.21 -1.26
C PRO A 106 1.01 2.26 -2.26
N ARG A 107 1.74 1.24 -1.78
CA ARG A 107 2.35 0.21 -2.63
C ARG A 107 1.33 -0.57 -3.44
N TRP A 108 0.09 -0.69 -2.96
CA TRP A 108 -0.98 -1.31 -3.73
C TRP A 108 -1.27 -0.62 -5.05
N SER A 109 -1.11 0.71 -5.13
CA SER A 109 -1.27 1.43 -6.40
C SER A 109 -0.26 0.97 -7.46
N VAL A 110 0.96 0.63 -7.04
CA VAL A 110 2.00 0.10 -7.92
C VAL A 110 1.71 -1.34 -8.31
N VAL A 111 1.30 -2.18 -7.35
CA VAL A 111 0.94 -3.59 -7.63
C VAL A 111 -0.20 -3.66 -8.65
N VAL A 112 -1.27 -2.90 -8.40
CA VAL A 112 -2.43 -2.85 -9.32
C VAL A 112 -2.00 -2.31 -10.68
N ARG A 113 -1.20 -1.24 -10.74
CA ARG A 113 -0.67 -0.72 -12.00
C ARG A 113 0.06 -1.81 -12.80
N ARG A 114 0.97 -2.55 -12.16
CA ARG A 114 1.72 -3.65 -12.81
C ARG A 114 0.79 -4.76 -13.30
N TRP A 115 -0.27 -5.10 -12.53
CA TRP A 115 -1.27 -6.06 -12.98
C TRP A 115 -2.00 -5.58 -14.24
N MET A 116 -2.41 -4.31 -14.27
CA MET A 116 -3.10 -3.75 -15.45
C MET A 116 -2.15 -3.68 -16.66
N GLU A 117 -0.88 -3.33 -16.45
CA GLU A 117 0.14 -3.38 -17.50
C GLU A 117 0.35 -4.82 -18.03
N SER A 118 0.34 -5.83 -17.15
CA SER A 118 0.44 -7.24 -17.57
C SER A 118 -0.78 -7.75 -18.32
N LEU A 119 -1.92 -7.09 -18.17
CA LEU A 119 -3.16 -7.33 -18.91
C LEU A 119 -3.29 -6.46 -20.16
N ASP A 120 -2.22 -5.78 -20.54
CA ASP A 120 -2.14 -4.90 -21.72
C ASP A 120 -3.17 -3.75 -21.72
N VAL A 121 -3.51 -3.22 -20.55
CA VAL A 121 -4.40 -2.06 -20.46
C VAL A 121 -3.68 -0.82 -21.00
N GLN A 122 -4.26 -0.21 -22.04
CA GLN A 122 -3.70 0.91 -22.76
C GLN A 122 -4.37 2.25 -22.38
N PRO A 123 -3.70 3.40 -22.60
CA PRO A 123 -4.31 4.71 -22.43
C PRO A 123 -5.60 4.83 -23.29
N GLY A 124 -6.70 5.24 -22.65
CA GLY A 124 -8.01 5.38 -23.28
C GLY A 124 -8.92 4.15 -23.17
N ASP A 125 -8.40 3.00 -22.74
CA ASP A 125 -9.24 1.84 -22.44
C ASP A 125 -10.24 2.15 -21.33
N CYS A 126 -11.42 1.53 -21.41
CA CYS A 126 -12.45 1.66 -20.39
C CYS A 126 -12.38 0.51 -19.40
N VAL A 127 -12.12 0.83 -18.13
CA VAL A 127 -12.04 -0.16 -17.05
C VAL A 127 -13.18 0.06 -16.06
N ALA A 128 -14.02 -0.95 -15.89
CA ALA A 128 -15.08 -0.93 -14.88
C ALA A 128 -14.55 -1.40 -13.52
N VAL A 129 -14.75 -0.58 -12.50
CA VAL A 129 -14.36 -0.88 -11.11
C VAL A 129 -15.63 -0.99 -10.27
N TYR A 130 -15.89 -2.18 -9.75
CA TYR A 130 -16.95 -2.44 -8.81
C TYR A 130 -16.36 -2.61 -7.42
N SER A 131 -16.83 -1.81 -6.47
CA SER A 131 -16.32 -1.84 -5.10
C SER A 131 -17.47 -1.61 -4.09
N SER A 132 -17.23 -2.04 -2.87
CA SER A 132 -17.99 -1.56 -1.73
C SER A 132 -17.20 -0.47 -0.99
N SER A 133 -17.88 0.30 -0.15
CA SER A 133 -17.24 1.26 0.74
C SER A 133 -16.41 0.60 1.86
N SER A 134 -16.31 -0.73 1.87
CA SER A 134 -15.59 -1.49 2.91
C SER A 134 -14.07 -1.31 2.88
N PHE A 135 -13.48 -1.05 1.69
CA PHE A 135 -12.05 -0.89 1.52
C PHE A 135 -11.70 0.39 0.73
N PRO A 136 -12.00 1.57 1.30
CA PRO A 136 -11.85 2.84 0.58
C PRO A 136 -10.39 3.12 0.19
N GLY A 137 -9.42 2.73 1.02
CA GLY A 137 -8.00 2.85 0.69
C GLY A 137 -7.57 1.99 -0.49
N MET A 138 -8.09 0.75 -0.60
CA MET A 138 -7.84 -0.09 -1.77
C MET A 138 -8.51 0.48 -3.01
N ALA A 139 -9.79 0.88 -2.92
CA ALA A 139 -10.49 1.52 -4.03
C ALA A 139 -9.71 2.73 -4.55
N PHE A 140 -9.22 3.59 -3.65
CA PHE A 140 -8.40 4.74 -4.03
C PHE A 140 -7.08 4.32 -4.71
N ASN A 141 -6.38 3.32 -4.19
CA ASN A 141 -5.17 2.78 -4.81
C ASN A 141 -5.42 2.27 -6.24
N VAL A 142 -6.55 1.56 -6.46
CA VAL A 142 -6.97 1.08 -7.80
C VAL A 142 -7.22 2.26 -8.72
N LEU A 143 -8.00 3.25 -8.30
CA LEU A 143 -8.30 4.43 -9.11
C LEU A 143 -7.02 5.18 -9.50
N LYS A 144 -6.09 5.39 -8.57
CA LYS A 144 -4.81 6.05 -8.84
C LYS A 144 -3.92 5.26 -9.81
N ALA A 145 -3.91 3.93 -9.69
CA ALA A 145 -3.19 3.06 -10.63
C ALA A 145 -3.72 3.23 -12.05
N LEU A 146 -5.03 3.12 -12.23
CA LEU A 146 -5.68 3.23 -13.54
C LEU A 146 -5.56 4.63 -14.14
N GLU A 147 -5.73 5.71 -13.32
CA GLU A 147 -5.46 7.08 -13.77
C GLU A 147 -4.01 7.26 -14.25
N SER A 148 -3.05 6.59 -13.61
CA SER A 148 -1.63 6.67 -13.98
C SER A 148 -1.32 6.00 -15.33
N LEU A 149 -2.20 5.10 -15.78
CA LEU A 149 -2.15 4.44 -17.09
C LEU A 149 -2.93 5.22 -18.16
N GLY A 150 -3.66 6.26 -17.78
CA GLY A 150 -4.52 7.00 -18.70
C GLY A 150 -5.81 6.25 -19.10
N ALA A 151 -6.20 5.25 -18.33
CA ALA A 151 -7.45 4.53 -18.54
C ALA A 151 -8.66 5.41 -18.20
N ARG A 152 -9.78 5.18 -18.90
CA ARG A 152 -11.10 5.73 -18.53
C ARG A 152 -11.77 4.80 -17.53
N LEU A 153 -12.38 5.37 -16.52
CA LEU A 153 -12.93 4.60 -15.41
C LEU A 153 -14.46 4.70 -15.38
N LEU A 154 -15.09 3.55 -15.22
CA LEU A 154 -16.49 3.45 -14.78
C LEU A 154 -16.45 2.92 -13.34
N LEU A 155 -16.80 3.76 -12.37
CA LEU A 155 -16.77 3.39 -10.95
C LEU A 155 -18.20 3.18 -10.43
N VAL A 156 -18.44 2.00 -9.87
CA VAL A 156 -19.67 1.66 -9.15
C VAL A 156 -19.30 1.28 -7.72
N VAL A 157 -19.79 2.05 -6.75
CA VAL A 157 -19.52 1.82 -5.33
C VAL A 157 -20.80 1.74 -4.53
N SER A 158 -20.96 0.70 -3.72
CA SER A 158 -22.04 0.62 -2.75
C SER A 158 -21.76 1.51 -1.53
N LEU A 159 -22.81 2.14 -0.98
CA LEU A 159 -22.69 2.96 0.24
C LEU A 159 -22.48 2.12 1.50
N GLY A 160 -23.01 0.90 1.53
CA GLY A 160 -22.80 -0.03 2.64
C GLY A 160 -21.33 -0.39 2.79
N SER A 161 -20.87 -0.39 4.03
CA SER A 161 -19.47 -0.63 4.39
C SER A 161 -19.37 -1.64 5.53
N SER A 162 -18.29 -2.37 5.58
CA SER A 162 -17.92 -3.08 6.81
C SER A 162 -17.32 -2.10 7.83
N THR A 163 -17.21 -2.54 9.09
CA THR A 163 -16.52 -1.80 10.15
C THR A 163 -15.16 -1.27 9.68
N TRP A 164 -14.77 -0.08 10.12
CA TRP A 164 -13.56 0.67 9.75
C TRP A 164 -13.37 0.96 8.25
N GLY A 165 -14.40 0.74 7.41
CA GLY A 165 -14.41 1.22 6.02
C GLY A 165 -14.84 2.68 5.90
N ALA A 166 -15.39 3.12 4.75
CA ALA A 166 -15.97 4.45 4.60
C ALA A 166 -17.39 4.51 5.20
N ASN A 167 -17.50 4.15 6.47
CA ASN A 167 -18.76 4.04 7.21
C ASN A 167 -19.06 5.24 8.12
N ASP A 168 -18.22 6.27 8.16
CA ASP A 168 -18.54 7.52 8.84
C ASP A 168 -19.64 8.26 8.07
N PRO A 169 -20.84 8.52 8.67
CA PRO A 169 -21.93 9.18 7.96
C PRO A 169 -21.59 10.59 7.45
N ARG A 170 -20.61 11.25 8.03
CA ARG A 170 -20.12 12.56 7.57
C ARG A 170 -19.11 12.43 6.42
N PHE A 171 -18.43 11.28 6.32
CA PHE A 171 -17.41 11.00 5.33
C PHE A 171 -17.61 9.64 4.64
N PRO A 172 -18.83 9.34 4.11
CA PRO A 172 -19.04 8.17 3.28
C PRO A 172 -18.24 8.30 1.99
N TRP A 173 -18.08 7.20 1.24
CA TRP A 173 -17.29 7.22 0.01
C TRP A 173 -17.58 8.40 -0.94
N PRO A 174 -18.85 8.76 -1.23
CA PRO A 174 -19.12 9.89 -2.13
C PRO A 174 -18.55 11.23 -1.62
N THR A 175 -18.54 11.43 -0.30
CA THR A 175 -17.92 12.63 0.31
C THR A 175 -16.40 12.58 0.18
N LEU A 176 -15.78 11.46 0.51
CA LEU A 176 -14.32 11.29 0.35
C LEU A 176 -13.90 11.52 -1.10
N GLU A 177 -14.61 10.92 -2.04
CA GLU A 177 -14.38 11.08 -3.48
C GLU A 177 -14.49 12.54 -3.92
N LYS A 178 -15.58 13.22 -3.53
CA LYS A 178 -15.80 14.64 -3.82
C LYS A 178 -14.64 15.52 -3.33
N GLU A 179 -14.20 15.31 -2.10
CA GLU A 179 -13.10 16.09 -1.52
C GLU A 179 -11.76 15.80 -2.23
N LEU A 180 -11.49 14.54 -2.56
CA LEU A 180 -10.29 14.15 -3.32
C LEU A 180 -10.28 14.77 -4.72
N ARG A 181 -11.44 14.87 -5.37
CA ARG A 181 -11.58 15.56 -6.68
C ARG A 181 -11.38 17.04 -6.56
N ALA A 182 -12.04 17.68 -5.59
CA ALA A 182 -11.91 19.12 -5.37
C ALA A 182 -10.46 19.53 -5.09
N ALA A 183 -9.70 18.67 -4.41
CA ALA A 183 -8.29 18.88 -4.14
C ALA A 183 -7.35 18.43 -5.29
N GLY A 184 -7.89 17.92 -6.40
CA GLY A 184 -7.11 17.49 -7.57
C GLY A 184 -6.37 16.15 -7.41
N PHE A 185 -6.70 15.36 -6.38
CA PHE A 185 -6.13 14.02 -6.17
C PHE A 185 -6.80 12.93 -6.98
N LEU A 186 -8.05 13.12 -7.40
CA LEU A 186 -8.76 12.27 -8.35
C LEU A 186 -9.24 13.12 -9.55
N ARG A 187 -9.12 12.56 -10.74
CA ARG A 187 -9.60 13.19 -11.99
C ARG A 187 -10.82 12.48 -12.54
N THR A 188 -10.97 11.21 -12.22
CA THR A 188 -12.01 10.34 -12.76
C THR A 188 -13.38 10.71 -12.20
N GLN A 189 -14.39 10.73 -13.05
CA GLN A 189 -15.77 10.98 -12.65
C GLN A 189 -16.46 9.65 -12.36
N ALA A 190 -17.11 9.51 -11.18
CA ALA A 190 -18.03 8.42 -10.94
C ALA A 190 -19.34 8.71 -11.72
N TYR A 191 -19.93 7.68 -12.28
CA TYR A 191 -21.24 7.73 -12.92
C TYR A 191 -22.22 6.94 -12.09
#